data_20facbe7d372f387645839ac97fba3a7
#
_entry.id   20facbe7d372f387645839ac97fba3a7
#
_cell.length_a   1.000
_cell.length_b   1.000
_cell.length_c   1.000
_cell.angle_alpha   90.00
_cell.angle_beta   90.00
_cell.angle_gamma   90.00
#
_symmetry.space_group_name_H-M   'P 1'
#
loop_
_entity.id
_entity.type
_entity.pdbx_description
1 polymer ?
#
loop_
_entity_poly.entity_id
_entity_poly.type
_entity_poly.pdbx_seq_one_letter_code
_entity_poly.pdbx_strand_id
1 'polypeptide(L)'
;MAIRRDVIVTINGSKASIDSKIFVFRNDRGIDLHLKLANFSYVVESLNDVITASARVLKPSREEYFDIDTLTVDEDTIIFTITQSMTDEFAEIGTYSVQISLYDSEGNRITIPSIDFYVKELIAQDAVMEDNDYARADYSLADFGRAAPSEYTSIEGNYVRTWWYAGDYITAAKLDNIENGINLNILQEDFTVQGISIGAAVDKKVYPPGTTALDLIKDMLTVRVVPKYTSPTMSLSSSVTSCELGAMISPTIRINFNTGDSGGIKSSSITHDGSTLTTSTSISISNFLMDKDKEFIGTVEYLKGAIKYDNLGDPVPGFIQEGSLTSRLTIKAYRPSFAFCDNISDVPTSSYIRGKSKCGLNPTKGSTLRVTTNPDTTLVVFAYPATLGECTKIRYEDLNDDGSKSIFTLAKIDIPDLQGTNPETYNVYYYIPLVAFGSKATFTMTI
;
A
#
# COMPACT_ATOMS: atom_id res chain seq x y z
N MET A 1 35.73 -15.01 -9.17
CA MET A 1 35.21 -13.65 -9.34
C MET A 1 33.80 -13.71 -8.80
N ALA A 2 33.50 -12.99 -7.72
CA ALA A 2 32.17 -13.01 -7.13
C ALA A 2 31.16 -12.40 -8.12
N ILE A 3 29.97 -12.97 -8.20
CA ILE A 3 28.87 -12.43 -9.02
C ILE A 3 28.15 -11.39 -8.16
N ARG A 4 28.27 -10.11 -8.53
CA ARG A 4 27.55 -9.03 -7.88
C ARG A 4 26.07 -9.03 -8.29
N ARG A 5 25.15 -8.97 -7.32
CA ARG A 5 23.71 -8.76 -7.53
C ARG A 5 23.25 -7.58 -6.67
N ASP A 6 22.77 -6.53 -7.32
CA ASP A 6 22.22 -5.36 -6.66
C ASP A 6 20.70 -5.55 -6.50
N VAL A 7 20.20 -5.34 -5.29
CA VAL A 7 18.78 -5.43 -4.93
C VAL A 7 18.39 -4.20 -4.14
N ILE A 8 17.34 -3.51 -4.56
CA ILE A 8 16.81 -2.37 -3.83
C ILE A 8 15.79 -2.86 -2.80
N VAL A 9 16.05 -2.55 -1.54
CA VAL A 9 15.14 -2.81 -0.42
C VAL A 9 14.49 -1.50 -0.03
N THR A 10 13.19 -1.41 -0.20
CA THR A 10 12.40 -0.24 0.22
C THR A 10 11.77 -0.53 1.57
N ILE A 11 12.08 0.31 2.57
CA ILE A 11 11.51 0.22 3.91
C ILE A 11 10.34 1.18 4.00
N ASN A 12 9.19 0.65 4.43
CA ASN A 12 7.96 1.41 4.61
C ASN A 12 7.32 1.05 5.97
N GLY A 13 7.68 1.80 7.00
CA GLY A 13 7.28 1.53 8.36
C GLY A 13 7.82 0.19 8.87
N SER A 14 6.94 -0.73 9.24
CA SER A 14 7.30 -2.06 9.76
C SER A 14 7.46 -3.14 8.68
N LYS A 15 7.46 -2.77 7.39
CA LYS A 15 7.59 -3.70 6.27
C LYS A 15 8.77 -3.34 5.39
N ALA A 16 9.50 -4.36 4.94
CA ALA A 16 10.47 -4.25 3.86
C ALA A 16 9.91 -4.88 2.60
N SER A 17 10.16 -4.27 1.45
CA SER A 17 9.84 -4.82 0.14
C SER A 17 11.08 -4.77 -0.73
N ILE A 18 11.22 -5.73 -1.62
CA ILE A 18 12.32 -5.83 -2.58
C ILE A 18 11.78 -5.59 -3.99
N ASP A 19 12.57 -4.91 -4.81
CA ASP A 19 12.24 -4.59 -6.19
C ASP A 19 12.25 -5.82 -7.10
N SER A 20 13.02 -6.86 -6.74
CA SER A 20 13.16 -8.09 -7.50
C SER A 20 13.22 -9.30 -6.57
N LYS A 21 12.69 -10.45 -7.05
CA LYS A 21 12.82 -11.70 -6.30
C LYS A 21 14.27 -12.14 -6.25
N ILE A 22 14.79 -12.33 -5.05
CA ILE A 22 16.14 -12.87 -4.83
C ILE A 22 16.04 -14.39 -4.90
N PHE A 23 16.76 -14.97 -5.86
CA PHE A 23 16.93 -16.42 -5.97
C PHE A 23 18.39 -16.77 -5.73
N VAL A 24 18.62 -17.71 -4.84
CA VAL A 24 19.91 -18.34 -4.59
C VAL A 24 19.77 -19.80 -4.99
N PHE A 25 20.75 -20.32 -5.74
CA PHE A 25 20.77 -21.74 -6.06
C PHE A 25 21.60 -22.48 -5.01
N ARG A 26 21.16 -23.68 -4.64
CA ARG A 26 21.92 -24.58 -3.79
C ARG A 26 23.29 -24.81 -4.43
N ASN A 27 24.35 -24.62 -3.67
CA ASN A 27 25.76 -24.65 -4.10
C ASN A 27 26.28 -23.42 -4.87
N ASP A 28 25.51 -22.33 -4.98
CA ASP A 28 26.07 -21.07 -5.47
C ASP A 28 27.18 -20.57 -4.54
N ARG A 29 28.31 -20.18 -5.09
CA ARG A 29 29.49 -19.74 -4.34
C ARG A 29 29.92 -18.35 -4.80
N GLY A 30 30.29 -17.52 -3.80
CA GLY A 30 30.85 -16.20 -4.08
C GLY A 30 29.84 -15.26 -4.76
N ILE A 31 28.61 -15.24 -4.27
CA ILE A 31 27.61 -14.26 -4.67
C ILE A 31 27.64 -13.11 -3.67
N ASP A 32 27.97 -11.93 -4.13
CA ASP A 32 27.84 -10.70 -3.35
C ASP A 32 26.45 -10.12 -3.59
N LEU A 33 25.59 -10.19 -2.57
CA LEU A 33 24.27 -9.58 -2.61
C LEU A 33 24.35 -8.17 -2.00
N HIS A 34 24.22 -7.18 -2.84
CA HIS A 34 24.23 -5.78 -2.45
C HIS A 34 22.79 -5.32 -2.19
N LEU A 35 22.43 -5.15 -0.92
CA LEU A 35 21.13 -4.65 -0.51
C LEU A 35 21.21 -3.13 -0.36
N LYS A 36 20.65 -2.41 -1.33
CA LYS A 36 20.56 -0.97 -1.28
C LYS A 36 19.27 -0.55 -0.58
N LEU A 37 19.41 0.14 0.56
CA LEU A 37 18.27 0.55 1.38
C LEU A 37 17.70 1.88 0.88
N ALA A 38 16.46 1.86 0.38
CA ALA A 38 15.72 3.05 0.01
C ALA A 38 14.73 3.46 1.11
N ASN A 39 14.56 4.76 1.32
CA ASN A 39 13.68 5.36 2.36
C ASN A 39 14.10 5.05 3.81
N PHE A 40 15.37 4.82 4.05
CA PHE A 40 15.88 4.52 5.38
C PHE A 40 15.94 5.73 6.31
N SER A 41 15.79 6.94 5.80
CA SER A 41 15.86 8.21 6.54
C SER A 41 14.90 8.36 7.72
N TYR A 42 13.92 7.47 7.85
CA TYR A 42 13.00 7.44 9.00
C TYR A 42 13.58 6.76 10.25
N VAL A 43 14.69 6.04 10.14
CA VAL A 43 15.22 5.19 11.21
C VAL A 43 16.65 5.57 11.59
N VAL A 44 17.44 6.04 10.62
CA VAL A 44 18.81 6.57 10.80
C VAL A 44 18.99 7.72 9.84
N GLU A 45 19.54 8.83 10.26
CA GLU A 45 19.76 10.00 9.38
C GLU A 45 20.74 9.70 8.24
N SER A 46 21.61 8.69 8.40
CA SER A 46 22.48 8.16 7.36
C SER A 46 23.01 6.79 7.76
N LEU A 47 23.26 5.90 6.78
CA LEU A 47 23.96 4.63 7.01
C LEU A 47 25.44 4.82 7.41
N ASN A 48 26.00 5.98 7.15
CA ASN A 48 27.38 6.30 7.56
C ASN A 48 27.59 6.33 9.06
N ASP A 49 26.50 6.44 9.85
CA ASP A 49 26.55 6.35 11.32
C ASP A 49 26.52 4.89 11.80
N VAL A 50 26.35 3.91 10.89
CA VAL A 50 26.32 2.49 11.23
C VAL A 50 27.73 1.94 11.21
N ILE A 51 28.19 1.41 12.34
CA ILE A 51 29.55 0.84 12.49
C ILE A 51 29.56 -0.66 12.19
N THR A 52 28.53 -1.37 12.60
CA THR A 52 28.45 -2.82 12.41
C THR A 52 27.05 -3.26 12.01
N ALA A 53 26.99 -4.37 11.28
CA ALA A 53 25.75 -5.02 10.93
C ALA A 53 25.87 -6.53 11.19
N SER A 54 24.76 -7.14 11.60
CA SER A 54 24.60 -8.58 11.69
C SER A 54 23.29 -9.03 11.05
N ALA A 55 23.23 -10.25 10.55
CA ALA A 55 22.00 -10.81 10.04
C ALA A 55 21.68 -12.15 10.71
N ARG A 56 20.41 -12.36 10.94
CA ARG A 56 19.84 -13.64 11.36
C ARG A 56 18.97 -14.18 10.23
N VAL A 57 19.25 -15.41 9.81
CA VAL A 57 18.55 -16.08 8.71
C VAL A 57 17.71 -17.20 9.28
N LEU A 58 16.41 -17.12 9.07
CA LEU A 58 15.45 -18.14 9.45
C LEU A 58 15.24 -19.10 8.29
N LYS A 59 15.39 -20.40 8.52
CA LYS A 59 15.21 -21.47 7.54
C LYS A 59 13.73 -21.67 7.15
N PRO A 60 13.41 -22.31 6.02
CA PRO A 60 12.03 -22.56 5.58
C PRO A 60 11.19 -23.35 6.60
N SER A 61 11.80 -24.25 7.36
CA SER A 61 11.18 -24.98 8.49
C SER A 61 10.66 -24.07 9.59
N ARG A 62 11.16 -22.83 9.69
CA ARG A 62 10.88 -21.84 10.75
C ARG A 62 11.24 -22.29 12.18
N GLU A 63 11.93 -23.40 12.34
CA GLU A 63 12.38 -23.93 13.62
C GLU A 63 13.87 -23.68 13.87
N GLU A 64 14.63 -23.49 12.79
CA GLU A 64 16.07 -23.26 12.86
C GLU A 64 16.45 -21.91 12.25
N TYR A 65 17.49 -21.30 12.79
CA TYR A 65 18.13 -20.10 12.26
C TYR A 65 19.64 -20.21 12.35
N PHE A 66 20.33 -19.40 11.56
CA PHE A 66 21.77 -19.19 11.69
C PHE A 66 22.08 -17.69 11.62
N ASP A 67 23.14 -17.30 12.30
CA ASP A 67 23.56 -15.90 12.36
C ASP A 67 24.74 -15.68 11.38
N ILE A 68 24.76 -14.48 10.81
CA ILE A 68 25.82 -14.02 9.91
C ILE A 68 26.39 -12.74 10.51
N ASP A 69 27.65 -12.84 10.98
CA ASP A 69 28.32 -11.77 11.69
C ASP A 69 29.18 -10.87 10.78
N THR A 70 29.29 -11.22 9.50
CA THR A 70 30.13 -10.51 8.53
C THR A 70 29.31 -9.86 7.43
N LEU A 71 28.66 -8.75 7.77
CA LEU A 71 28.07 -7.83 6.81
C LEU A 71 29.01 -6.65 6.64
N THR A 72 29.22 -6.22 5.40
CA THR A 72 29.95 -4.99 5.11
C THR A 72 28.94 -3.88 4.86
N VAL A 73 29.10 -2.74 5.52
CA VAL A 73 28.34 -1.53 5.28
C VAL A 73 29.21 -0.58 4.47
N ASP A 74 28.72 -0.18 3.31
CA ASP A 74 29.39 0.74 2.39
C ASP A 74 28.39 1.83 1.97
N GLU A 75 28.57 3.04 2.49
CA GLU A 75 27.66 4.17 2.32
C GLU A 75 26.20 3.82 2.62
N ASP A 76 25.36 3.76 1.58
CA ASP A 76 23.92 3.45 1.65
C ASP A 76 23.60 1.96 1.35
N THR A 77 24.64 1.13 1.29
CA THR A 77 24.55 -0.25 0.83
C THR A 77 25.05 -1.21 1.89
N ILE A 78 24.28 -2.25 2.16
CA ILE A 78 24.71 -3.40 2.97
C ILE A 78 25.13 -4.51 2.01
N ILE A 79 26.35 -4.96 2.11
CA ILE A 79 26.89 -6.04 1.30
C ILE A 79 26.81 -7.33 2.10
N PHE A 80 26.11 -8.28 1.57
CA PHE A 80 25.94 -9.61 2.11
C PHE A 80 26.57 -10.62 1.16
N THR A 81 27.69 -11.19 1.56
CA THR A 81 28.40 -12.17 0.74
C THR A 81 28.00 -13.58 1.11
N ILE A 82 27.42 -14.33 0.17
CA ILE A 82 27.13 -15.76 0.35
C ILE A 82 28.44 -16.54 0.17
N THR A 83 29.01 -16.98 1.28
CA THR A 83 30.24 -17.79 1.31
C THR A 83 29.90 -19.27 1.16
N GLN A 84 30.94 -20.09 0.96
CA GLN A 84 30.76 -21.54 0.88
C GLN A 84 30.21 -22.17 2.17
N SER A 85 30.62 -21.68 3.33
CA SER A 85 30.09 -22.16 4.62
C SER A 85 28.60 -21.86 4.77
N MET A 86 28.12 -20.77 4.17
CA MET A 86 26.70 -20.43 4.15
C MET A 86 25.90 -21.29 3.18
N THR A 87 26.49 -21.72 2.06
CA THR A 87 25.78 -22.62 1.13
C THR A 87 25.43 -23.97 1.76
N ASP A 88 26.21 -24.40 2.73
CA ASP A 88 25.91 -25.63 3.48
C ASP A 88 24.71 -25.43 4.43
N GLU A 89 24.50 -24.21 4.94
CA GLU A 89 23.34 -23.83 5.74
C GLU A 89 22.07 -23.62 4.90
N PHE A 90 22.20 -23.32 3.58
CA PHE A 90 21.10 -23.28 2.65
C PHE A 90 20.71 -24.66 2.08
N ALA A 91 20.73 -25.67 2.94
CA ALA A 91 20.46 -27.06 2.56
C ALA A 91 19.00 -27.31 2.19
N GLU A 92 18.08 -26.51 2.70
CA GLU A 92 16.66 -26.66 2.45
C GLU A 92 16.21 -25.81 1.26
N ILE A 93 15.30 -26.35 0.44
CA ILE A 93 14.65 -25.61 -0.64
C ILE A 93 13.46 -24.88 -0.04
N GLY A 94 13.32 -23.58 -0.32
CA GLY A 94 12.21 -22.81 0.20
C GLY A 94 12.54 -21.34 0.46
N THR A 95 11.63 -20.69 1.17
CA THR A 95 11.78 -19.28 1.54
C THR A 95 12.56 -19.14 2.83
N TYR A 96 13.67 -18.43 2.77
CA TYR A 96 14.47 -17.98 3.91
C TYR A 96 14.11 -16.54 4.22
N SER A 97 14.01 -16.21 5.50
CA SER A 97 13.74 -14.84 5.96
C SER A 97 14.98 -14.28 6.66
N VAL A 98 15.50 -13.17 6.15
CA VAL A 98 16.69 -12.48 6.72
C VAL A 98 16.24 -11.28 7.50
N GLN A 99 16.65 -11.20 8.76
CA GLN A 99 16.51 -10.03 9.60
C GLN A 99 17.88 -9.41 9.85
N ILE A 100 18.06 -8.16 9.43
CA ILE A 100 19.32 -7.44 9.57
C ILE A 100 19.22 -6.51 10.76
N SER A 101 20.25 -6.50 11.61
CA SER A 101 20.42 -5.57 12.72
C SER A 101 21.62 -4.69 12.47
N LEU A 102 21.42 -3.39 12.59
CA LEU A 102 22.45 -2.36 12.47
C LEU A 102 22.79 -1.80 13.84
N TYR A 103 24.04 -1.52 14.10
CA TYR A 103 24.52 -0.98 15.36
C TYR A 103 25.33 0.30 15.11
N ASP A 104 25.02 1.34 15.87
CA ASP A 104 25.80 2.58 15.85
C ASP A 104 27.03 2.55 16.77
N SER A 105 27.76 3.67 16.82
CA SER A 105 28.95 3.82 17.66
C SER A 105 28.68 3.72 19.17
N GLU A 106 27.45 3.92 19.59
CA GLU A 106 27.01 3.89 20.99
C GLU A 106 26.44 2.51 21.37
N GLY A 107 26.31 1.58 20.41
CA GLY A 107 25.75 0.25 20.59
C GLY A 107 24.21 0.22 20.52
N ASN A 108 23.56 1.29 20.07
CA ASN A 108 22.14 1.27 19.81
C ASN A 108 21.85 0.38 18.62
N ARG A 109 20.75 -0.39 18.72
CA ARG A 109 20.37 -1.37 17.70
C ARG A 109 19.15 -0.93 16.93
N ILE A 110 19.26 -0.99 15.61
CA ILE A 110 18.14 -0.82 14.68
C ILE A 110 17.95 -2.13 13.92
N THR A 111 16.73 -2.65 13.90
CA THR A 111 16.40 -3.89 13.19
C THR A 111 15.56 -3.56 11.96
N ILE A 112 16.05 -3.95 10.79
CA ILE A 112 15.34 -3.83 9.53
C ILE A 112 14.26 -4.92 9.48
N PRO A 113 13.05 -4.63 8.96
CA PRO A 113 12.03 -5.65 8.73
C PRO A 113 12.58 -6.79 7.87
N SER A 114 12.14 -8.02 8.13
CA SER A 114 12.65 -9.22 7.45
C SER A 114 12.47 -9.16 5.93
N ILE A 115 13.50 -9.61 5.24
CA ILE A 115 13.57 -9.71 3.77
C ILE A 115 13.56 -11.19 3.41
N ASP A 116 12.69 -11.57 2.49
CA ASP A 116 12.58 -12.95 2.05
C ASP A 116 13.36 -13.20 0.77
N PHE A 117 14.11 -14.30 0.72
CA PHE A 117 14.71 -14.83 -0.51
C PHE A 117 14.41 -16.33 -0.66
N TYR A 118 14.47 -16.83 -1.87
CA TYR A 118 14.10 -18.20 -2.19
C TYR A 118 15.30 -19.01 -2.65
N VAL A 119 15.60 -20.12 -1.95
CA VAL A 119 16.61 -21.09 -2.35
C VAL A 119 15.95 -22.14 -3.27
N LYS A 120 16.49 -22.29 -4.46
CA LYS A 120 16.08 -23.27 -5.45
C LYS A 120 17.10 -24.39 -5.59
N GLU A 121 16.63 -25.59 -5.87
CA GLU A 121 17.50 -26.62 -6.40
C GLU A 121 17.90 -26.25 -7.84
N LEU A 122 19.17 -26.34 -8.14
CA LEU A 122 19.61 -26.34 -9.54
C LEU A 122 19.07 -27.64 -10.12
N ILE A 123 17.96 -27.60 -10.84
CA ILE A 123 17.50 -28.74 -11.62
C ILE A 123 18.64 -29.00 -12.61
N ALA A 124 19.33 -30.06 -12.33
CA ALA A 124 20.40 -30.68 -13.07
C ALA A 124 20.50 -30.30 -14.57
N GLN A 125 20.91 -29.08 -14.86
CA GLN A 125 21.73 -28.90 -16.05
C GLN A 125 23.06 -29.70 -15.92
N ASP A 126 23.47 -29.98 -14.70
CA ASP A 126 24.64 -30.79 -14.42
C ASP A 126 24.47 -32.28 -14.77
N ALA A 127 23.26 -32.83 -14.64
CA ALA A 127 23.03 -34.20 -15.09
C ALA A 127 23.01 -34.37 -16.63
N VAL A 128 22.72 -33.25 -17.33
CA VAL A 128 22.83 -33.21 -18.80
C VAL A 128 24.28 -32.88 -19.23
N MET A 129 25.05 -32.22 -18.37
CA MET A 129 26.46 -31.90 -18.64
C MET A 129 27.43 -32.99 -18.20
N GLU A 130 27.08 -33.86 -17.22
CA GLU A 130 27.94 -34.99 -16.85
C GLU A 130 27.92 -36.11 -17.90
N ASP A 131 26.82 -36.24 -18.64
CA ASP A 131 26.74 -37.13 -19.80
C ASP A 131 27.01 -36.45 -21.15
N ASN A 132 27.46 -35.20 -21.10
CA ASN A 132 27.88 -34.53 -22.30
C ASN A 132 29.29 -35.00 -22.64
N ASP A 133 29.38 -36.05 -23.41
CA ASP A 133 30.57 -36.51 -24.12
C ASP A 133 31.24 -35.38 -24.97
N TYR A 134 30.55 -34.23 -25.12
CA TYR A 134 31.12 -33.02 -25.71
C TYR A 134 32.16 -32.31 -24.83
N ALA A 135 32.04 -32.40 -23.52
CA ALA A 135 33.06 -31.86 -22.62
C ALA A 135 34.22 -32.86 -22.41
N ARG A 136 34.03 -34.11 -22.78
CA ARG A 136 35.02 -35.21 -22.74
C ARG A 136 35.39 -35.73 -24.11
N ALA A 137 34.96 -35.08 -25.16
CA ALA A 137 35.56 -35.34 -26.43
C ALA A 137 37.00 -34.87 -26.34
N ASP A 138 37.84 -35.76 -25.88
CA ASP A 138 39.29 -35.70 -26.01
C ASP A 138 39.56 -35.83 -27.50
N TYR A 139 39.20 -34.76 -28.24
CA TYR A 139 39.54 -34.65 -29.62
C TYR A 139 41.03 -34.40 -29.65
N SER A 140 41.81 -35.51 -29.69
CA SER A 140 43.20 -35.40 -29.98
C SER A 140 43.35 -34.71 -31.35
N LEU A 141 44.37 -33.92 -31.52
CA LEU A 141 44.67 -33.25 -32.82
C LEU A 141 44.60 -34.28 -34.01
N ALA A 142 44.68 -35.55 -33.76
CA ALA A 142 44.54 -36.63 -34.75
C ALA A 142 43.10 -36.78 -35.29
N ASP A 143 42.09 -36.36 -34.56
CA ASP A 143 40.69 -36.44 -35.00
C ASP A 143 40.27 -35.32 -35.95
N PHE A 144 41.06 -34.26 -36.03
CA PHE A 144 40.85 -33.14 -36.97
C PHE A 144 41.10 -33.49 -38.44
N GLY A 145 41.42 -34.70 -38.78
CA GLY A 145 41.65 -35.14 -40.16
C GLY A 145 40.66 -36.23 -40.66
N ARG A 146 39.68 -36.58 -39.83
CA ARG A 146 38.70 -37.59 -40.25
C ARG A 146 37.61 -36.93 -41.10
N ALA A 147 37.26 -37.59 -42.19
CA ALA A 147 36.08 -37.21 -42.97
C ALA A 147 34.82 -37.27 -42.08
N ALA A 148 33.91 -36.29 -42.26
CA ALA A 148 32.63 -36.34 -41.60
C ALA A 148 31.99 -37.73 -41.72
N PRO A 149 31.46 -38.29 -40.65
CA PRO A 149 30.76 -39.57 -40.72
C PRO A 149 29.70 -39.53 -41.80
N SER A 150 29.68 -40.54 -42.67
CA SER A 150 28.77 -40.66 -43.82
C SER A 150 27.29 -40.81 -43.45
N GLU A 151 27.00 -40.80 -42.16
CA GLU A 151 25.66 -41.09 -41.64
C GLU A 151 24.79 -39.85 -41.28
N TYR A 152 25.34 -38.65 -41.42
CA TYR A 152 24.51 -37.45 -41.24
C TYR A 152 23.80 -37.09 -42.56
N THR A 153 22.77 -37.83 -42.85
CA THR A 153 21.81 -37.52 -43.89
C THR A 153 20.83 -36.45 -43.40
N SER A 154 20.48 -35.58 -44.34
CA SER A 154 19.54 -34.49 -44.23
C SER A 154 18.40 -34.74 -43.23
N ILE A 155 18.22 -33.80 -42.31
CA ILE A 155 16.93 -33.58 -41.69
C ILE A 155 16.05 -32.95 -42.79
N GLU A 156 15.05 -33.68 -43.26
CA GLU A 156 14.09 -33.30 -44.29
C GLU A 156 14.47 -32.10 -45.17
N GLY A 157 14.78 -32.39 -46.45
CA GLY A 157 14.92 -31.34 -47.46
C GLY A 157 16.29 -30.74 -47.60
N ASN A 158 17.32 -31.55 -47.86
CA ASN A 158 18.60 -31.11 -48.40
C ASN A 158 19.59 -30.30 -47.54
N TYR A 159 19.31 -30.04 -46.28
CA TYR A 159 20.31 -29.40 -45.42
C TYR A 159 21.28 -30.42 -44.87
N VAL A 160 22.56 -30.32 -45.26
CA VAL A 160 23.71 -31.08 -44.73
C VAL A 160 24.56 -30.16 -43.89
N ARG A 161 24.79 -30.51 -42.62
CA ARG A 161 25.64 -29.71 -41.72
C ARG A 161 27.02 -29.54 -42.34
N THR A 162 27.46 -28.28 -42.44
CA THR A 162 28.82 -27.95 -42.93
C THR A 162 29.82 -28.13 -41.79
N TRP A 163 30.81 -29.06 -42.02
CA TRP A 163 31.92 -29.27 -41.12
C TRP A 163 33.08 -28.39 -41.50
N TRP A 164 33.67 -27.71 -40.51
CA TRP A 164 34.81 -26.84 -40.67
C TRP A 164 36.01 -27.39 -39.94
N TYR A 165 37.14 -27.43 -40.61
CA TYR A 165 38.41 -27.85 -40.04
C TYR A 165 39.39 -26.66 -40.10
N ALA A 166 40.40 -26.68 -39.23
CA ALA A 166 41.41 -25.63 -39.23
C ALA A 166 42.16 -25.65 -40.58
N GLY A 167 42.14 -24.49 -41.29
CA GLY A 167 42.72 -24.36 -42.62
C GLY A 167 41.77 -24.61 -43.79
N ASP A 168 40.51 -24.90 -43.54
CA ASP A 168 39.49 -25.06 -44.57
C ASP A 168 39.25 -23.78 -45.36
N TYR A 169 39.17 -23.89 -46.68
CA TYR A 169 38.71 -22.79 -47.53
C TYR A 169 37.19 -22.69 -47.54
N ILE A 170 36.70 -21.47 -47.58
CA ILE A 170 35.28 -21.20 -47.82
C ILE A 170 34.98 -21.53 -49.29
N THR A 171 34.24 -22.61 -49.55
CA THR A 171 33.82 -22.98 -50.92
C THR A 171 32.37 -22.53 -51.15
N ALA A 172 31.99 -22.32 -52.41
CA ALA A 172 30.61 -22.01 -52.76
C ALA A 172 29.66 -23.07 -52.21
N ALA A 173 29.98 -24.38 -52.31
CA ALA A 173 29.15 -25.44 -51.76
C ALA A 173 28.97 -25.36 -50.23
N LYS A 174 29.97 -24.92 -49.48
CA LYS A 174 29.86 -24.71 -48.03
C LYS A 174 29.01 -23.50 -47.70
N LEU A 175 29.09 -22.43 -48.48
CA LEU A 175 28.21 -21.26 -48.36
C LEU A 175 26.77 -21.61 -48.71
N ASP A 176 26.55 -22.32 -49.80
CA ASP A 176 25.22 -22.79 -50.21
C ASP A 176 24.56 -23.63 -49.11
N ASN A 177 25.31 -24.48 -48.43
CA ASN A 177 24.80 -25.29 -47.31
C ASN A 177 24.41 -24.40 -46.11
N ILE A 178 25.17 -23.34 -45.81
CA ILE A 178 24.87 -22.37 -44.76
C ILE A 178 23.60 -21.60 -45.13
N GLU A 179 23.54 -21.10 -46.37
CA GLU A 179 22.35 -20.38 -46.87
C GLU A 179 21.10 -21.27 -46.86
N ASN A 180 21.20 -22.53 -47.29
CA ASN A 180 20.11 -23.47 -47.19
C ASN A 180 19.68 -23.72 -45.76
N GLY A 181 20.62 -23.84 -44.80
CA GLY A 181 20.30 -23.96 -43.37
C GLY A 181 19.63 -22.73 -42.81
N ILE A 182 20.03 -21.53 -43.26
CA ILE A 182 19.35 -20.28 -42.90
C ILE A 182 17.92 -20.25 -43.49
N ASN A 183 17.78 -20.61 -44.76
CA ASN A 183 16.50 -20.61 -45.46
C ASN A 183 15.49 -21.60 -44.87
N LEU A 184 15.90 -22.70 -44.28
CA LEU A 184 15.06 -23.63 -43.56
C LEU A 184 14.47 -23.05 -42.25
N ASN A 185 15.10 -21.99 -41.72
CA ASN A 185 14.64 -21.30 -40.51
C ASN A 185 13.76 -20.08 -40.79
N ILE A 186 13.44 -19.80 -42.05
CA ILE A 186 12.54 -18.72 -42.45
C ILE A 186 11.37 -19.25 -43.26
N LEU A 187 10.22 -18.63 -43.13
CA LEU A 187 9.06 -18.96 -43.94
C LEU A 187 9.32 -18.60 -45.40
N GLN A 188 9.01 -19.53 -46.32
CA GLN A 188 9.14 -19.33 -47.75
C GLN A 188 7.84 -18.82 -48.40
N GLU A 189 6.72 -18.99 -47.72
CA GLU A 189 5.38 -18.56 -48.11
C GLU A 189 4.62 -18.01 -46.92
N ASP A 190 3.47 -17.40 -47.17
CA ASP A 190 2.58 -16.91 -46.10
C ASP A 190 2.12 -18.04 -45.22
N PHE A 191 2.36 -17.95 -43.92
CA PHE A 191 1.81 -18.85 -42.91
C PHE A 191 0.69 -18.17 -42.15
N THR A 192 -0.50 -18.71 -42.24
CA THR A 192 -1.67 -18.20 -41.51
C THR A 192 -1.98 -19.08 -40.30
N VAL A 193 -2.04 -18.49 -39.12
CA VAL A 193 -2.48 -19.19 -37.90
C VAL A 193 -3.96 -19.54 -38.04
N GLN A 194 -4.32 -20.81 -37.83
CA GLN A 194 -5.70 -21.30 -37.97
C GLN A 194 -6.22 -21.96 -36.69
N GLY A 195 -7.38 -21.47 -36.23
CA GLY A 195 -8.20 -22.12 -35.21
C GLY A 195 -7.70 -22.02 -33.77
N ILE A 196 -6.47 -21.59 -33.52
CA ILE A 196 -5.87 -21.49 -32.17
C ILE A 196 -5.08 -20.18 -32.07
N SER A 197 -5.19 -19.52 -30.93
CA SER A 197 -4.34 -18.36 -30.58
C SER A 197 -3.38 -18.75 -29.46
N ILE A 198 -2.08 -18.61 -29.72
CA ILE A 198 -1.01 -18.89 -28.73
C ILE A 198 -0.14 -17.66 -28.63
N GLY A 199 -0.18 -16.99 -27.48
CA GLY A 199 0.55 -15.72 -27.28
C GLY A 199 0.12 -14.64 -28.27
N ALA A 200 1.09 -14.05 -28.95
CA ALA A 200 0.89 -13.06 -30.02
C ALA A 200 0.59 -13.69 -31.39
N ALA A 201 0.72 -15.00 -31.52
CA ALA A 201 0.30 -15.76 -32.71
C ALA A 201 -1.22 -16.01 -32.62
N VAL A 202 -2.01 -15.01 -32.94
CA VAL A 202 -3.47 -15.07 -32.86
C VAL A 202 -4.08 -15.69 -34.10
N ASP A 203 -5.30 -16.26 -33.99
CA ASP A 203 -6.04 -16.81 -35.13
C ASP A 203 -6.12 -15.80 -36.28
N LYS A 204 -5.91 -16.29 -37.49
CA LYS A 204 -5.85 -15.51 -38.75
C LYS A 204 -4.66 -14.56 -38.90
N LYS A 205 -3.70 -14.52 -37.95
CA LYS A 205 -2.46 -13.77 -38.15
C LYS A 205 -1.66 -14.41 -39.29
N VAL A 206 -1.23 -13.58 -40.22
CA VAL A 206 -0.39 -13.99 -41.35
C VAL A 206 1.06 -13.62 -41.06
N TYR A 207 1.95 -14.59 -41.18
CA TYR A 207 3.37 -14.38 -41.14
C TYR A 207 3.91 -14.43 -42.58
N PRO A 208 4.47 -13.33 -43.09
CA PRO A 208 4.94 -13.27 -44.48
C PRO A 208 6.22 -14.08 -44.69
N PRO A 209 6.58 -14.38 -45.95
CA PRO A 209 7.88 -14.95 -46.31
C PRO A 209 9.02 -14.14 -45.70
N GLY A 210 10.07 -14.80 -45.26
CA GLY A 210 11.17 -14.18 -44.55
C GLY A 210 11.01 -14.11 -43.03
N THR A 211 9.83 -14.44 -42.48
CA THR A 211 9.65 -14.55 -41.02
C THR A 211 10.49 -15.70 -40.50
N THR A 212 11.33 -15.46 -39.47
CA THR A 212 12.16 -16.49 -38.88
C THR A 212 11.39 -17.40 -37.93
N ALA A 213 11.81 -18.64 -37.81
CA ALA A 213 11.27 -19.55 -36.78
C ALA A 213 11.38 -18.95 -35.37
N LEU A 214 12.46 -18.19 -35.10
CA LEU A 214 12.65 -17.49 -33.84
C LEU A 214 11.58 -16.44 -33.58
N ASP A 215 11.20 -15.65 -34.60
CA ASP A 215 10.16 -14.62 -34.46
C ASP A 215 8.79 -15.26 -34.23
N LEU A 216 8.50 -16.35 -34.92
CA LEU A 216 7.28 -17.13 -34.68
C LEU A 216 7.22 -17.67 -33.23
N ILE A 217 8.34 -18.24 -32.75
CA ILE A 217 8.42 -18.73 -31.36
C ILE A 217 8.29 -17.59 -30.35
N LYS A 218 8.94 -16.45 -30.61
CA LYS A 218 8.78 -15.25 -29.73
C LYS A 218 7.33 -14.82 -29.65
N ASP A 219 6.63 -14.76 -30.76
CA ASP A 219 5.20 -14.44 -30.80
C ASP A 219 4.37 -15.46 -30.01
N MET A 220 4.63 -16.75 -30.17
CA MET A 220 3.93 -17.80 -29.40
C MET A 220 4.23 -17.72 -27.90
N LEU A 221 5.43 -17.32 -27.52
CA LEU A 221 5.82 -17.16 -26.11
C LEU A 221 5.41 -15.79 -25.52
N THR A 222 5.00 -14.83 -26.33
CA THR A 222 4.55 -13.54 -25.86
C THR A 222 3.18 -13.65 -25.21
N VAL A 223 3.14 -13.47 -23.89
CA VAL A 223 1.87 -13.52 -23.14
C VAL A 223 1.04 -12.28 -23.48
N ARG A 224 -0.20 -12.50 -23.93
CA ARG A 224 -1.16 -11.43 -24.14
C ARG A 224 -1.60 -10.86 -22.79
N VAL A 225 -1.35 -9.59 -22.56
CA VAL A 225 -1.78 -8.87 -21.36
C VAL A 225 -2.92 -7.93 -21.74
N VAL A 226 -4.12 -8.29 -21.31
CA VAL A 226 -5.34 -7.50 -21.59
C VAL A 226 -5.58 -6.57 -20.40
N PRO A 227 -5.46 -5.24 -20.56
CA PRO A 227 -5.75 -4.30 -19.50
C PRO A 227 -7.24 -4.30 -19.17
N LYS A 228 -7.57 -4.25 -17.87
CA LYS A 228 -8.95 -4.12 -17.42
C LYS A 228 -9.37 -2.65 -17.42
N TYR A 229 -10.67 -2.40 -17.61
CA TYR A 229 -11.25 -1.09 -17.44
C TYR A 229 -11.59 -0.83 -15.98
N THR A 230 -11.20 0.34 -15.49
CA THR A 230 -11.49 0.82 -14.14
C THR A 230 -12.62 1.83 -14.20
N SER A 231 -13.69 1.58 -13.46
CA SER A 231 -14.84 2.50 -13.37
C SER A 231 -14.44 3.80 -12.65
N PRO A 232 -15.06 4.94 -13.03
CA PRO A 232 -14.87 6.18 -12.31
C PRO A 232 -15.45 6.09 -10.89
N THR A 233 -14.89 6.86 -9.99
CA THR A 233 -15.36 6.98 -8.60
C THR A 233 -15.51 8.43 -8.21
N MET A 234 -16.41 8.70 -7.27
CA MET A 234 -16.66 10.04 -6.77
C MET A 234 -16.91 10.02 -5.26
N SER A 235 -16.45 11.05 -4.59
CA SER A 235 -16.79 11.35 -3.20
C SER A 235 -16.93 12.86 -3.00
N LEU A 236 -17.69 13.25 -1.97
CA LEU A 236 -17.69 14.61 -1.45
C LEU A 236 -16.83 14.72 -0.21
N SER A 237 -16.17 15.85 -0.03
CA SER A 237 -15.48 16.22 1.19
C SER A 237 -15.84 17.62 1.64
N SER A 238 -15.69 17.89 2.94
CA SER A 238 -15.89 19.21 3.54
C SER A 238 -14.72 19.55 4.45
N SER A 239 -14.38 20.83 4.51
CA SER A 239 -13.41 21.34 5.49
C SER A 239 -13.95 21.30 6.93
N VAL A 240 -15.27 21.18 7.10
CA VAL A 240 -15.95 21.01 8.40
C VAL A 240 -16.85 19.80 8.31
N THR A 241 -16.65 18.83 9.17
CA THR A 241 -17.46 17.59 9.22
C THR A 241 -18.54 17.63 10.29
N SER A 242 -18.30 18.43 11.33
CA SER A 242 -19.24 18.59 12.44
C SER A 242 -19.00 19.91 13.17
N CYS A 243 -20.02 20.40 13.79
CA CYS A 243 -19.96 21.61 14.62
C CYS A 243 -21.04 21.57 15.70
N GLU A 244 -21.08 22.60 16.51
CA GLU A 244 -22.15 22.80 17.48
C GLU A 244 -23.44 23.31 16.80
N LEU A 245 -24.58 22.83 17.27
CA LEU A 245 -25.88 23.31 16.80
C LEU A 245 -26.01 24.83 17.04
N GLY A 246 -26.50 25.54 16.03
CA GLY A 246 -26.56 26.99 16.02
C GLY A 246 -25.25 27.68 15.63
N ALA A 247 -24.19 26.94 15.32
CA ALA A 247 -22.93 27.54 14.87
C ALA A 247 -23.08 28.15 13.46
N MET A 248 -22.44 29.31 13.26
CA MET A 248 -22.19 29.86 11.93
C MET A 248 -20.84 29.30 11.44
N ILE A 249 -20.85 28.54 10.38
CA ILE A 249 -19.64 27.91 9.81
C ILE A 249 -19.36 28.42 8.40
N SER A 250 -18.14 28.25 7.93
CA SER A 250 -17.75 28.58 6.55
C SER A 250 -17.09 27.37 5.90
N PRO A 251 -17.88 26.34 5.54
CA PRO A 251 -17.35 25.12 4.96
C PRO A 251 -16.95 25.31 3.51
N THR A 252 -15.89 24.61 3.09
CA THR A 252 -15.55 24.39 1.70
C THR A 252 -15.95 22.97 1.33
N ILE A 253 -16.92 22.83 0.42
CA ILE A 253 -17.39 21.53 -0.09
C ILE A 253 -16.68 21.25 -1.41
N ARG A 254 -16.14 20.03 -1.59
CA ARG A 254 -15.42 19.62 -2.79
C ARG A 254 -15.88 18.26 -3.29
N ILE A 255 -15.99 18.18 -4.61
CA ILE A 255 -16.14 16.93 -5.35
C ILE A 255 -14.73 16.39 -5.62
N ASN A 256 -14.48 15.17 -5.17
CA ASN A 256 -13.27 14.41 -5.50
C ASN A 256 -13.69 13.35 -6.52
N PHE A 257 -13.35 13.59 -7.77
CA PHE A 257 -13.67 12.70 -8.89
C PHE A 257 -12.40 12.05 -9.41
N ASN A 258 -12.40 10.71 -9.45
CA ASN A 258 -11.36 9.92 -10.09
C ASN A 258 -11.96 9.36 -11.38
N THR A 259 -11.40 9.73 -12.50
CA THR A 259 -11.90 9.31 -13.83
C THR A 259 -11.81 7.80 -14.04
N GLY A 260 -10.88 7.11 -13.39
CA GLY A 260 -10.54 5.75 -13.80
C GLY A 260 -10.20 5.75 -15.30
N ASP A 261 -10.92 4.95 -16.07
CA ASP A 261 -10.81 4.88 -17.53
C ASP A 261 -11.97 5.57 -18.28
N SER A 262 -12.80 6.36 -17.59
CA SER A 262 -13.78 7.23 -18.25
C SER A 262 -13.11 8.47 -18.85
N GLY A 263 -13.87 9.24 -19.62
CA GLY A 263 -13.46 10.57 -20.04
C GLY A 263 -13.49 11.57 -18.87
N GLY A 264 -13.13 12.81 -19.14
CA GLY A 264 -13.16 13.90 -18.18
C GLY A 264 -14.57 14.27 -17.71
N ILE A 265 -14.65 15.21 -16.78
CA ILE A 265 -15.93 15.78 -16.31
C ILE A 265 -16.60 16.53 -17.47
N LYS A 266 -17.86 16.17 -17.75
CA LYS A 266 -18.74 16.86 -18.69
C LYS A 266 -19.48 18.01 -17.99
N SER A 267 -20.01 17.73 -16.80
CA SER A 267 -20.64 18.72 -15.93
C SER A 267 -20.53 18.31 -14.47
N SER A 268 -20.63 19.26 -13.57
CA SER A 268 -20.67 19.00 -12.12
C SER A 268 -21.66 19.93 -11.44
N SER A 269 -22.20 19.52 -10.31
CA SER A 269 -23.01 20.38 -9.46
C SER A 269 -22.91 19.97 -7.99
N ILE A 270 -23.04 20.95 -7.11
CA ILE A 270 -23.22 20.73 -5.67
C ILE A 270 -24.53 21.40 -5.29
N THR A 271 -25.43 20.61 -4.66
CA THR A 271 -26.77 21.07 -4.24
C THR A 271 -26.94 20.91 -2.74
N HIS A 272 -27.79 21.72 -2.15
CA HIS A 272 -28.23 21.65 -0.76
C HIS A 272 -29.72 22.02 -0.70
N ASP A 273 -30.50 21.21 0.02
CA ASP A 273 -31.97 21.37 0.12
C ASP A 273 -32.66 21.60 -1.24
N GLY A 274 -32.23 20.84 -2.28
CA GLY A 274 -32.77 20.91 -3.62
C GLY A 274 -32.30 22.10 -4.46
N SER A 275 -31.56 23.05 -3.90
CA SER A 275 -31.03 24.21 -4.60
C SER A 275 -29.59 24.00 -5.04
N THR A 276 -29.27 24.34 -6.30
CA THR A 276 -27.89 24.29 -6.80
C THR A 276 -27.09 25.45 -6.23
N LEU A 277 -26.03 25.09 -5.51
CA LEU A 277 -25.09 26.07 -4.93
C LEU A 277 -24.01 26.46 -5.92
N THR A 278 -23.55 25.52 -6.72
CA THR A 278 -22.51 25.74 -7.74
C THR A 278 -22.57 24.65 -8.81
N THR A 279 -22.09 24.99 -10.00
CA THR A 279 -21.81 24.06 -11.11
C THR A 279 -20.33 23.71 -11.23
N SER A 280 -19.52 24.14 -10.26
CA SER A 280 -18.10 23.82 -10.15
C SER A 280 -17.87 22.62 -9.21
N THR A 281 -16.68 22.07 -9.26
CA THR A 281 -16.29 20.94 -8.37
C THR A 281 -16.01 21.36 -6.94
N SER A 282 -16.07 22.65 -6.61
CA SER A 282 -15.84 23.18 -5.26
C SER A 282 -16.63 24.45 -5.01
N ILE A 283 -17.06 24.64 -3.77
CA ILE A 283 -17.68 25.87 -3.28
C ILE A 283 -17.26 26.13 -1.86
N SER A 284 -17.00 27.42 -1.54
CA SER A 284 -16.85 27.92 -0.17
C SER A 284 -18.10 28.69 0.22
N ILE A 285 -18.74 28.29 1.30
CA ILE A 285 -19.97 28.92 1.79
C ILE A 285 -19.60 29.74 3.03
N SER A 286 -20.01 30.99 3.05
CA SER A 286 -19.75 31.86 4.21
C SER A 286 -20.98 31.97 5.10
N ASN A 287 -20.78 32.01 6.40
CA ASN A 287 -21.84 32.26 7.40
C ASN A 287 -23.04 31.30 7.27
N PHE A 288 -22.74 30.03 7.15
CA PHE A 288 -23.76 28.98 6.99
C PHE A 288 -24.25 28.52 8.37
N LEU A 289 -25.54 28.75 8.64
CA LEU A 289 -26.14 28.41 9.93
C LEU A 289 -26.43 26.92 10.03
N MET A 290 -25.95 26.31 11.10
CA MET A 290 -26.15 24.90 11.43
C MET A 290 -27.29 24.69 12.43
N ASP A 291 -28.52 24.95 12.01
CA ASP A 291 -29.75 24.73 12.80
C ASP A 291 -30.17 23.26 12.91
N LYS A 292 -29.60 22.41 12.09
CA LYS A 292 -29.74 20.95 12.04
C LYS A 292 -28.59 20.36 11.25
N ASP A 293 -28.54 19.03 11.15
CA ASP A 293 -27.68 18.34 10.18
C ASP A 293 -27.95 18.86 8.77
N LYS A 294 -26.88 19.13 8.02
CA LYS A 294 -26.98 19.66 6.65
C LYS A 294 -26.40 18.68 5.64
N GLU A 295 -27.26 18.23 4.71
CA GLU A 295 -26.84 17.33 3.62
C GLU A 295 -26.51 18.13 2.36
N PHE A 296 -25.38 17.77 1.75
CA PHE A 296 -24.94 18.24 0.44
C PHE A 296 -24.91 17.06 -0.51
N ILE A 297 -25.34 17.29 -1.74
CA ILE A 297 -25.34 16.29 -2.80
C ILE A 297 -24.46 16.83 -3.92
N GLY A 298 -23.41 16.07 -4.27
CA GLY A 298 -22.60 16.34 -5.45
C GLY A 298 -23.00 15.40 -6.57
N THR A 299 -23.03 15.92 -7.78
CA THR A 299 -23.25 15.14 -9.01
C THR A 299 -22.17 15.49 -10.01
N VAL A 300 -21.64 14.48 -10.69
CA VAL A 300 -20.72 14.62 -11.80
C VAL A 300 -21.25 13.80 -12.97
N GLU A 301 -21.42 14.45 -14.12
CA GLU A 301 -21.55 13.76 -15.39
C GLU A 301 -20.17 13.65 -16.02
N TYR A 302 -19.83 12.52 -16.57
CA TYR A 302 -18.52 12.26 -17.18
C TYR A 302 -18.68 11.75 -18.61
N LEU A 303 -17.69 12.05 -19.42
CA LEU A 303 -17.61 11.63 -20.81
C LEU A 303 -17.22 10.16 -20.91
N LYS A 304 -17.51 9.55 -22.06
CA LYS A 304 -17.06 8.19 -22.40
C LYS A 304 -15.53 8.09 -22.34
N GLY A 305 -15.03 6.95 -21.93
CA GLY A 305 -13.63 6.62 -21.93
C GLY A 305 -13.08 6.25 -23.31
N ALA A 306 -11.77 6.24 -23.42
CA ALA A 306 -11.07 5.75 -24.58
C ALA A 306 -11.01 4.21 -24.62
N ILE A 307 -10.88 3.65 -25.82
CA ILE A 307 -10.59 2.23 -26.00
C ILE A 307 -9.15 1.99 -25.57
N LYS A 308 -8.94 0.95 -24.76
CA LYS A 308 -7.60 0.46 -24.42
C LYS A 308 -7.10 -0.54 -25.46
N TYR A 309 -5.82 -0.66 -25.53
CA TYR A 309 -5.15 -1.64 -26.36
C TYR A 309 -4.36 -2.59 -25.46
N ASP A 310 -4.29 -3.85 -25.83
CA ASP A 310 -3.42 -4.80 -25.17
C ASP A 310 -1.95 -4.59 -25.55
N ASN A 311 -1.05 -5.40 -25.00
CA ASN A 311 0.37 -5.31 -25.27
C ASN A 311 0.77 -5.73 -26.71
N LEU A 312 -0.18 -6.24 -27.49
CA LEU A 312 0.01 -6.59 -28.90
C LEU A 312 -0.52 -5.50 -29.84
N GLY A 313 -1.15 -4.47 -29.29
CA GLY A 313 -1.76 -3.39 -30.05
C GLY A 313 -3.20 -3.66 -30.52
N ASP A 314 -3.81 -4.77 -30.06
CA ASP A 314 -5.20 -5.06 -30.38
C ASP A 314 -6.16 -4.28 -29.47
N PRO A 315 -7.27 -3.76 -30.00
CA PRO A 315 -8.25 -3.06 -29.18
C PRO A 315 -8.93 -4.02 -28.19
N VAL A 316 -8.93 -3.65 -26.91
CA VAL A 316 -9.66 -4.38 -25.88
C VAL A 316 -11.14 -4.08 -26.01
N PRO A 317 -12.02 -5.10 -26.13
CA PRO A 317 -13.45 -4.90 -26.27
C PRO A 317 -14.04 -4.09 -25.12
N GLY A 318 -14.90 -3.11 -25.44
CA GLY A 318 -15.57 -2.26 -24.47
C GLY A 318 -14.85 -0.93 -24.24
N PHE A 319 -15.45 -0.13 -23.40
CA PHE A 319 -14.96 1.14 -22.85
C PHE A 319 -15.92 1.58 -21.75
N ILE A 320 -15.51 2.53 -20.91
CA ILE A 320 -16.43 3.12 -19.94
C ILE A 320 -17.37 4.06 -20.66
N GLN A 321 -18.66 3.76 -20.65
CA GLN A 321 -19.70 4.61 -21.22
C GLN A 321 -19.78 5.94 -20.45
N GLU A 322 -20.27 7.01 -21.12
CA GLU A 322 -20.64 8.23 -20.42
C GLU A 322 -21.73 7.95 -19.39
N GLY A 323 -21.71 8.68 -18.28
CA GLY A 323 -22.64 8.45 -17.20
C GLY A 323 -22.61 9.53 -16.15
N SER A 324 -23.28 9.26 -15.06
CA SER A 324 -23.36 10.18 -13.92
C SER A 324 -23.07 9.44 -12.62
N LEU A 325 -22.38 10.12 -11.70
CA LEU A 325 -22.15 9.70 -10.32
C LEU A 325 -22.69 10.75 -9.36
N THR A 326 -23.26 10.27 -8.26
CA THR A 326 -23.77 11.11 -7.19
C THR A 326 -23.18 10.66 -5.87
N SER A 327 -22.81 11.61 -5.02
CA SER A 327 -22.33 11.38 -3.68
C SER A 327 -22.99 12.32 -2.70
N ARG A 328 -23.17 11.89 -1.45
CA ARG A 328 -23.78 12.66 -0.37
C ARG A 328 -22.78 12.90 0.73
N LEU A 329 -22.87 14.06 1.35
CA LEU A 329 -22.09 14.47 2.49
C LEU A 329 -23.00 15.14 3.51
N THR A 330 -22.92 14.74 4.77
CA THR A 330 -23.65 15.38 5.85
C THR A 330 -22.67 16.06 6.80
N ILE A 331 -22.83 17.36 7.00
CA ILE A 331 -22.19 18.07 8.11
C ILE A 331 -23.11 17.93 9.32
N LYS A 332 -22.57 17.37 10.40
CA LYS A 332 -23.33 17.07 11.61
C LYS A 332 -23.38 18.28 12.56
N ALA A 333 -24.55 18.54 13.11
CA ALA A 333 -24.77 19.55 14.15
C ALA A 333 -25.01 18.84 15.49
N TYR A 334 -24.13 19.07 16.46
CA TYR A 334 -24.17 18.37 17.74
C TYR A 334 -24.47 19.31 18.90
N ARG A 335 -25.07 18.76 19.93
CA ARG A 335 -25.19 19.42 21.23
C ARG A 335 -23.92 19.20 22.05
N PRO A 336 -23.41 20.24 22.72
CA PRO A 336 -22.21 20.11 23.56
C PRO A 336 -22.54 19.46 24.92
N SER A 337 -21.49 19.02 25.60
CA SER A 337 -21.52 18.79 27.04
C SER A 337 -20.70 19.86 27.75
N PHE A 338 -21.00 20.10 29.00
CA PHE A 338 -20.32 21.07 29.85
C PHE A 338 -19.83 20.37 31.12
N ALA A 339 -18.62 20.68 31.52
CA ALA A 339 -18.04 20.26 32.78
C ALA A 339 -17.12 21.38 33.28
N PHE A 340 -17.50 22.00 34.37
CA PHE A 340 -16.78 23.14 34.89
C PHE A 340 -16.94 23.28 36.41
N CYS A 341 -16.07 24.08 37.01
CA CYS A 341 -16.19 24.53 38.40
C CYS A 341 -16.12 26.03 38.46
N ASP A 342 -16.68 26.58 39.53
CA ASP A 342 -16.70 28.04 39.74
C ASP A 342 -16.76 28.39 41.23
N ASN A 343 -16.67 29.66 41.55
CA ASN A 343 -16.70 30.21 42.90
C ASN A 343 -18.03 30.91 43.23
N ILE A 344 -19.13 30.41 42.67
CA ILE A 344 -20.50 30.88 43.00
C ILE A 344 -21.22 29.82 43.78
N SER A 345 -22.19 30.20 44.62
CA SER A 345 -22.99 29.32 45.46
C SER A 345 -24.44 29.24 45.02
N ASP A 346 -24.72 29.63 43.78
CA ASP A 346 -26.08 29.62 43.22
C ASP A 346 -26.31 28.38 42.34
N VAL A 347 -27.58 27.93 42.24
CA VAL A 347 -28.00 26.91 41.30
C VAL A 347 -27.71 27.40 39.86
N PRO A 348 -27.01 26.62 39.04
CA PRO A 348 -26.66 27.07 37.70
C PRO A 348 -27.88 27.22 36.80
N THR A 349 -28.01 28.41 36.19
CA THR A 349 -29.10 28.70 35.23
C THR A 349 -28.71 28.27 33.81
N SER A 350 -29.72 28.20 32.96
CA SER A 350 -29.53 27.90 31.52
C SER A 350 -28.48 28.81 30.85
N SER A 351 -28.64 30.13 31.00
CA SER A 351 -27.72 31.12 30.44
C SER A 351 -26.33 31.04 31.04
N TYR A 352 -26.22 30.72 32.31
CA TYR A 352 -24.95 30.57 33.01
C TYR A 352 -24.17 29.36 32.44
N ILE A 353 -24.81 28.17 32.29
CA ILE A 353 -24.20 27.00 31.70
C ILE A 353 -23.82 27.26 30.25
N ARG A 354 -24.72 27.91 29.50
CA ARG A 354 -24.47 28.26 28.09
C ARG A 354 -23.26 29.15 27.89
N GLY A 355 -23.01 30.05 28.82
CA GLY A 355 -21.85 30.98 28.81
C GLY A 355 -20.51 30.31 29.14
N LYS A 356 -20.50 29.05 29.58
CA LYS A 356 -19.27 28.31 29.90
C LYS A 356 -18.66 27.59 28.67
N SER A 357 -17.37 27.32 28.76
CA SER A 357 -16.70 26.53 27.75
C SER A 357 -17.23 25.12 27.73
N LYS A 358 -17.56 24.61 26.55
CA LYS A 358 -17.92 23.22 26.34
C LYS A 358 -16.73 22.31 26.61
N CYS A 359 -16.95 21.14 27.18
CA CYS A 359 -15.95 20.09 27.37
C CYS A 359 -15.96 19.03 26.27
N GLY A 360 -17.02 18.95 25.48
CA GLY A 360 -17.11 18.03 24.34
C GLY A 360 -18.28 18.38 23.43
N LEU A 361 -18.16 17.96 22.18
CA LEU A 361 -19.23 17.94 21.19
C LEU A 361 -19.69 16.49 21.03
N ASN A 362 -20.99 16.26 20.92
CA ASN A 362 -21.56 14.95 20.72
C ASN A 362 -21.24 13.92 21.85
N PRO A 363 -21.60 14.23 23.11
CA PRO A 363 -21.50 13.23 24.17
C PRO A 363 -22.36 12.01 23.83
N THR A 364 -21.93 10.83 24.23
CA THR A 364 -22.62 9.56 24.04
C THR A 364 -22.72 8.81 25.36
N LYS A 365 -23.55 7.79 25.45
CA LYS A 365 -23.51 6.88 26.61
C LYS A 365 -22.14 6.28 26.77
N GLY A 366 -21.60 6.31 27.98
CA GLY A 366 -20.25 5.90 28.31
C GLY A 366 -19.20 7.02 28.17
N SER A 367 -19.56 8.21 27.64
CA SER A 367 -18.66 9.36 27.62
C SER A 367 -18.29 9.77 29.04
N THR A 368 -17.04 10.16 29.21
CA THR A 368 -16.50 10.62 30.49
C THR A 368 -16.30 12.13 30.47
N LEU A 369 -16.89 12.83 31.43
CA LEU A 369 -16.70 14.25 31.66
C LEU A 369 -15.83 14.44 32.92
N ARG A 370 -14.88 15.34 32.87
CA ARG A 370 -13.93 15.56 33.97
C ARG A 370 -13.85 17.04 34.34
N VAL A 371 -13.86 17.30 35.65
CA VAL A 371 -13.65 18.63 36.24
C VAL A 371 -12.58 18.55 37.32
N THR A 372 -11.62 19.44 37.31
CA THR A 372 -10.68 19.63 38.41
C THR A 372 -10.96 20.98 39.06
N THR A 373 -11.28 20.95 40.36
CA THR A 373 -11.53 22.17 41.12
C THR A 373 -10.24 22.92 41.39
N ASN A 374 -10.37 24.21 41.66
CA ASN A 374 -9.28 25.04 42.22
C ASN A 374 -9.62 25.33 43.70
N PRO A 375 -8.66 25.84 44.49
CA PRO A 375 -8.97 26.45 45.78
C PRO A 375 -10.07 27.51 45.61
N ASP A 376 -10.94 27.63 46.58
CA ASP A 376 -12.11 28.53 46.58
C ASP A 376 -13.26 28.16 45.66
N THR A 377 -13.23 26.98 45.00
CA THR A 377 -14.35 26.47 44.25
C THR A 377 -15.55 26.18 45.18
N THR A 378 -16.70 26.75 44.83
CA THR A 378 -17.98 26.55 45.55
C THR A 378 -19.06 25.95 44.67
N LEU A 379 -18.81 25.63 43.41
CA LEU A 379 -19.72 25.00 42.49
C LEU A 379 -18.98 24.05 41.57
N VAL A 380 -19.47 22.80 41.41
CA VAL A 380 -19.06 21.85 40.39
C VAL A 380 -20.27 21.47 39.56
N VAL A 381 -20.14 21.53 38.25
CA VAL A 381 -21.26 21.26 37.31
C VAL A 381 -20.82 20.27 36.20
N PHE A 382 -21.73 19.34 35.92
CA PHE A 382 -21.73 18.53 34.69
C PHE A 382 -23.10 18.69 34.03
N ALA A 383 -23.10 18.99 32.72
CA ALA A 383 -24.35 19.11 31.97
C ALA A 383 -24.20 18.44 30.58
N TYR A 384 -25.20 17.66 30.21
CA TYR A 384 -25.24 16.95 28.93
C TYR A 384 -26.70 16.68 28.53
N PRO A 385 -27.02 16.46 27.24
CA PRO A 385 -28.39 16.20 26.76
C PRO A 385 -29.11 15.09 27.52
N ALA A 386 -30.28 15.38 28.02
CA ALA A 386 -31.05 14.41 28.83
C ALA A 386 -31.50 13.18 28.06
N THR A 387 -31.46 13.23 26.73
CA THR A 387 -31.73 12.09 25.81
C THR A 387 -30.79 10.93 26.04
N LEU A 388 -29.59 11.17 26.60
CA LEU A 388 -28.60 10.16 26.93
C LEU A 388 -28.95 9.36 28.21
N GLY A 389 -29.94 9.80 28.98
CA GLY A 389 -30.31 9.23 30.26
C GLY A 389 -29.53 9.84 31.42
N GLU A 390 -29.71 9.28 32.63
CA GLU A 390 -28.94 9.71 33.80
C GLU A 390 -27.51 9.15 33.76
N CYS A 391 -26.57 9.85 34.40
CA CYS A 391 -25.22 9.34 34.55
C CYS A 391 -25.17 8.04 35.34
N THR A 392 -24.24 7.17 34.94
CA THR A 392 -24.05 5.89 35.60
C THR A 392 -23.33 6.07 36.94
N LYS A 393 -22.33 6.96 36.98
CA LYS A 393 -21.56 7.26 38.20
C LYS A 393 -20.86 8.61 38.14
N ILE A 394 -20.58 9.15 39.31
CA ILE A 394 -19.66 10.27 39.51
C ILE A 394 -18.61 9.79 40.53
N ARG A 395 -17.32 9.98 40.22
CA ARG A 395 -16.21 9.62 41.09
C ARG A 395 -15.47 10.86 41.55
N TYR A 396 -15.00 10.80 42.79
CA TYR A 396 -14.09 11.78 43.36
C TYR A 396 -12.68 11.19 43.41
N GLU A 397 -11.67 11.93 42.95
CA GLU A 397 -10.25 11.53 42.94
C GLU A 397 -10.01 10.12 42.34
N ASP A 398 -10.77 9.72 41.33
CA ASP A 398 -10.71 8.41 40.69
C ASP A 398 -10.94 7.20 41.65
N LEU A 399 -11.48 7.46 42.84
CA LEU A 399 -11.85 6.42 43.78
C LEU A 399 -12.97 5.53 43.17
N ASN A 400 -12.95 4.25 43.47
CA ASN A 400 -13.96 3.29 42.99
C ASN A 400 -15.34 3.47 43.69
N ASP A 401 -15.48 4.44 44.55
CA ASP A 401 -16.67 4.68 45.32
C ASP A 401 -17.75 5.41 44.49
N ASP A 402 -18.90 4.80 44.33
CA ASP A 402 -20.08 5.39 43.66
C ASP A 402 -20.85 6.37 44.59
N GLY A 403 -20.44 6.52 45.84
CA GLY A 403 -21.05 7.44 46.80
C GLY A 403 -21.03 8.91 46.40
N SER A 404 -20.08 9.32 45.58
CA SER A 404 -19.94 10.69 45.10
C SER A 404 -21.14 11.18 44.27
N LYS A 405 -21.90 10.27 43.60
CA LYS A 405 -23.09 10.67 42.86
C LYS A 405 -24.17 11.22 43.79
N SER A 406 -24.26 10.74 45.04
CA SER A 406 -25.28 11.14 46.00
C SER A 406 -25.15 12.58 46.52
N ILE A 407 -23.98 13.19 46.44
CA ILE A 407 -23.78 14.58 46.82
C ILE A 407 -24.17 15.58 45.72
N PHE A 408 -24.35 15.11 44.49
CA PHE A 408 -24.79 15.95 43.38
C PHE A 408 -26.28 16.02 43.28
N THR A 409 -26.80 17.22 43.11
CA THR A 409 -28.21 17.44 42.80
C THR A 409 -28.40 17.35 41.29
N LEU A 410 -29.41 16.56 40.86
CA LEU A 410 -29.85 16.50 39.46
C LEU A 410 -30.94 17.53 39.21
N ALA A 411 -30.74 18.41 38.26
CA ALA A 411 -31.78 19.27 37.69
C ALA A 411 -31.95 19.01 36.21
N LYS A 412 -33.14 19.23 35.68
CA LYS A 412 -33.38 19.26 34.23
C LYS A 412 -33.55 20.71 33.82
N ILE A 413 -32.66 21.18 32.95
CA ILE A 413 -32.58 22.57 32.52
C ILE A 413 -32.57 22.60 30.98
N ASP A 414 -33.43 23.43 30.42
CA ASP A 414 -33.46 23.63 28.96
C ASP A 414 -32.32 24.60 28.56
N ILE A 415 -31.38 24.10 27.78
CA ILE A 415 -30.24 24.85 27.29
C ILE A 415 -30.38 25.10 25.77
N PRO A 416 -30.44 26.37 25.34
CA PRO A 416 -30.56 26.69 23.92
C PRO A 416 -29.30 26.41 23.15
N ASP A 417 -29.39 26.42 21.81
CA ASP A 417 -28.26 26.36 20.91
C ASP A 417 -27.41 27.68 20.97
N LEU A 418 -26.40 27.76 20.10
CA LEU A 418 -25.54 28.97 20.04
C LEU A 418 -26.27 30.24 19.62
N GLN A 419 -27.41 30.15 18.96
CA GLN A 419 -28.22 31.32 18.56
C GLN A 419 -29.24 31.70 19.63
N GLY A 420 -29.28 30.99 20.74
CA GLY A 420 -30.30 31.22 21.78
C GLY A 420 -31.68 30.62 21.42
N THR A 421 -31.74 29.81 20.42
CA THR A 421 -32.93 29.13 19.91
C THR A 421 -32.86 27.59 20.15
N ASN A 422 -33.88 26.87 19.76
CA ASN A 422 -33.91 25.38 19.84
C ASN A 422 -33.43 24.86 21.19
N PRO A 423 -34.14 25.12 22.31
CA PRO A 423 -33.74 24.60 23.60
C PRO A 423 -33.86 23.08 23.64
N GLU A 424 -32.93 22.44 24.31
CA GLU A 424 -32.96 21.01 24.63
C GLU A 424 -32.77 20.80 26.11
N THR A 425 -33.51 19.85 26.66
CA THR A 425 -33.41 19.52 28.08
C THR A 425 -32.08 18.81 28.35
N TYR A 426 -31.36 19.29 29.32
CA TYR A 426 -30.09 18.74 29.80
C TYR A 426 -30.29 18.13 31.20
N ASN A 427 -29.63 17.03 31.47
CA ASN A 427 -29.34 16.57 32.80
C ASN A 427 -28.18 17.39 33.33
N VAL A 428 -28.46 18.19 34.38
CA VAL A 428 -27.47 19.06 35.02
C VAL A 428 -27.22 18.51 36.42
N TYR A 429 -26.08 17.93 36.64
CA TYR A 429 -25.59 17.52 37.94
C TYR A 429 -24.73 18.60 38.51
N TYR A 430 -25.11 19.15 39.67
CA TYR A 430 -24.34 20.19 40.32
C TYR A 430 -24.13 19.88 41.80
N TYR A 431 -22.98 20.27 42.31
CA TYR A 431 -22.62 20.18 43.71
C TYR A 431 -22.16 21.52 44.22
N ILE A 432 -22.80 21.99 45.32
CA ILE A 432 -22.47 23.21 46.04
C ILE A 432 -21.97 22.77 47.43
N PRO A 433 -20.65 22.75 47.67
CA PRO A 433 -20.09 22.36 48.95
C PRO A 433 -20.42 23.42 50.02
N LEU A 434 -20.64 22.97 51.26
CA LEU A 434 -20.89 23.83 52.41
C LEU A 434 -19.70 24.77 52.71
N VAL A 435 -18.49 24.33 52.37
CA VAL A 435 -17.25 25.07 52.48
C VAL A 435 -16.51 24.96 51.18
N ALA A 436 -15.92 26.04 50.68
CA ALA A 436 -15.11 26.03 49.46
C ALA A 436 -13.98 24.99 49.53
N PHE A 437 -13.60 24.43 48.37
CA PHE A 437 -12.46 23.53 48.30
C PHE A 437 -11.18 24.25 48.70
N GLY A 438 -10.46 23.69 49.67
CA GLY A 438 -9.16 24.24 50.10
C GLY A 438 -7.99 23.79 49.23
N SER A 439 -8.20 22.78 48.35
CA SER A 439 -7.22 22.25 47.45
C SER A 439 -7.85 21.76 46.14
N LYS A 440 -7.03 21.39 45.16
CA LYS A 440 -7.50 20.78 43.94
C LYS A 440 -8.12 19.43 44.24
N ALA A 441 -9.25 19.16 43.63
CA ALA A 441 -9.94 17.89 43.65
C ALA A 441 -10.46 17.58 42.25
N THR A 442 -10.53 16.33 41.87
CA THR A 442 -11.02 15.92 40.54
C THR A 442 -12.28 15.12 40.65
N PHE A 443 -13.28 15.51 39.87
CA PHE A 443 -14.51 14.76 39.68
C PHE A 443 -14.59 14.22 38.26
N THR A 444 -14.97 12.96 38.15
CA THR A 444 -15.13 12.28 36.85
C THR A 444 -16.53 11.66 36.80
N MET A 445 -17.32 12.12 35.81
CA MET A 445 -18.65 11.59 35.56
C MET A 445 -18.63 10.67 34.34
N THR A 446 -19.34 9.54 34.41
CA THR A 446 -19.64 8.66 33.26
C THR A 446 -21.12 8.72 32.93
N ILE A 447 -21.47 9.13 31.72
CA ILE A 447 -22.85 9.22 31.21
C ILE A 447 -23.44 7.84 30.99
#